data_d85dc63be820737c16a080bc9afc49a0
#
_entry.id   d85dc63be820737c16a080bc9afc49a0
#
_cell.length_a   1.000
_cell.length_b   1.000
_cell.length_c   1.000
_cell.angle_alpha   90.00
_cell.angle_beta   90.00
_cell.angle_gamma   90.00
#
_symmetry.space_group_name_H-M   'P 1'
#
loop_
_entity.id
_entity.type
_entity.pdbx_description
1 polymer ?
#
loop_
_entity_poly.entity_id
_entity_poly.type
_entity_poly.pdbx_seq_one_letter_code
_entity_poly.pdbx_strand_id
1 'polypeptide(L)'
;MHKRGVVKVRVGEALGSAYRLTFGRLGGWLALIAVLQGIVVLIAVPGLQALFGAALRTAHVTSLSLDTAARFFATPAGALLFVLLIVFGLVALFTQATAFLLAAATQQADADGALPHAGALLRGLRGRLRHLLRPSSLLLVPYAFLLAPLGGAALGTVFTSWIMVPNFVSGELSKTPTGALVYAAALLVLWYLALRLLLTIPFMAIAGLSAPQAMAASWRATGWVPWRLILLLLGVLVPVGVAALVLGGLGLGVTALGDLTEQLGADPDVAVGVGAGVWGALQVLVFFLTGLAVALQSHVFARLVATTGHATADIPAVAVTPRTLRRVLGIGAPIGALVSAVLLALQIYPHLDRLDDAETMIVAHRGAPRVAVENTIPALEAAHAQGADLVEFDTIQTADGDWVVMHDFNLARLAGDPRDTADLTLAELTSMTVTADGFEAPIPSLREFVRRAHELGQDLLIEIKPSGKETDDYLERFFAILDEEGVTESSLYHSLSADVVADQLAMRPWLTVGYIVSVNVGGLPETPAQFVVVEEWSYTADLRNAAWDAGKGILVWTVNEPAAMRTYLREPVDGIISDLPDVAGEERREVVADRSLTAKLWDALDRLIAIG
;
A
#
# COMPACT_ATOMS: atom_id res chain seq x y z
N MET A 1 -1.22 12.11 -47.02
CA MET A 1 -1.34 12.17 -45.53
C MET A 1 -0.06 11.60 -44.92
N HIS A 2 0.83 12.47 -44.40
CA HIS A 2 2.09 12.08 -43.80
C HIS A 2 1.81 11.30 -42.50
N LYS A 3 2.40 10.11 -42.36
CA LYS A 3 2.46 9.32 -41.10
C LYS A 3 3.38 10.06 -40.10
N ARG A 4 2.98 11.25 -39.65
CA ARG A 4 3.66 11.98 -38.58
C ARG A 4 3.11 11.47 -37.23
N GLY A 5 3.95 10.82 -36.44
CA GLY A 5 3.58 10.60 -35.05
C GLY A 5 4.13 9.41 -34.28
N VAL A 6 4.59 8.35 -34.93
CA VAL A 6 5.18 7.22 -34.17
C VAL A 6 6.64 7.50 -33.88
N VAL A 7 7.03 7.41 -32.60
CA VAL A 7 8.41 7.60 -32.15
C VAL A 7 9.35 6.60 -32.81
N LYS A 8 10.27 7.10 -33.66
CA LYS A 8 11.33 6.30 -34.31
C LYS A 8 12.65 6.50 -33.57
N VAL A 9 12.74 6.06 -32.30
CA VAL A 9 13.97 6.11 -31.53
C VAL A 9 14.61 4.73 -31.50
N ARG A 10 15.93 4.66 -31.71
CA ARG A 10 16.71 3.45 -31.45
C ARG A 10 16.91 3.34 -29.94
N VAL A 11 16.39 2.26 -29.35
CA VAL A 11 16.37 2.06 -27.88
C VAL A 11 17.77 2.20 -27.28
N GLY A 12 18.79 1.52 -27.87
CA GLY A 12 20.15 1.58 -27.37
C GLY A 12 20.78 2.99 -27.42
N GLU A 13 20.49 3.79 -28.47
CA GLU A 13 20.98 5.17 -28.56
C GLU A 13 20.33 6.08 -27.50
N ALA A 14 19.04 5.89 -27.25
CA ALA A 14 18.32 6.69 -26.26
C ALA A 14 18.81 6.38 -24.85
N LEU A 15 18.93 5.11 -24.51
CA LEU A 15 19.48 4.68 -23.22
C LEU A 15 20.94 5.10 -23.04
N GLY A 16 21.81 4.81 -24.04
CA GLY A 16 23.22 5.20 -23.98
C GLY A 16 23.41 6.71 -23.83
N SER A 17 22.55 7.53 -24.45
CA SER A 17 22.56 8.98 -24.25
C SER A 17 22.10 9.38 -22.84
N ALA A 18 21.01 8.77 -22.33
CA ALA A 18 20.49 9.05 -20.99
C ALA A 18 21.55 8.75 -19.92
N TYR A 19 22.14 7.56 -19.97
CA TYR A 19 23.20 7.17 -19.04
C TYR A 19 24.42 8.08 -19.10
N ARG A 20 24.93 8.37 -20.30
CA ARG A 20 26.09 9.23 -20.51
C ARG A 20 25.87 10.65 -19.96
N LEU A 21 24.71 11.26 -20.22
CA LEU A 21 24.38 12.59 -19.74
C LEU A 21 24.19 12.63 -18.22
N THR A 22 23.49 11.66 -17.66
CA THR A 22 23.26 11.59 -16.21
C THR A 22 24.58 11.37 -15.47
N PHE A 23 25.35 10.34 -15.82
CA PHE A 23 26.61 10.02 -15.15
C PHE A 23 27.74 10.99 -15.47
N GLY A 24 27.75 11.60 -16.67
CA GLY A 24 28.69 12.66 -17.02
C GLY A 24 28.58 13.92 -16.17
N ARG A 25 27.45 14.13 -15.51
CA ARG A 25 27.19 15.24 -14.58
C ARG A 25 26.58 14.75 -13.27
N LEU A 26 27.01 13.59 -12.79
CA LEU A 26 26.43 12.89 -11.64
C LEU A 26 26.29 13.80 -10.39
N GLY A 27 27.33 14.55 -10.03
CA GLY A 27 27.25 15.45 -8.86
C GLY A 27 26.19 16.54 -9.00
N GLY A 28 25.92 17.04 -10.23
CA GLY A 28 24.85 17.99 -10.50
C GLY A 28 23.47 17.34 -10.38
N TRP A 29 23.31 16.11 -10.85
CA TRP A 29 22.07 15.35 -10.71
C TRP A 29 21.81 14.98 -9.26
N LEU A 30 22.80 14.49 -8.52
CA LEU A 30 22.64 14.18 -7.09
C LEU A 30 22.21 15.43 -6.29
N ALA A 31 22.78 16.60 -6.60
CA ALA A 31 22.36 17.84 -5.97
C ALA A 31 20.91 18.22 -6.32
N LEU A 32 20.51 18.08 -7.60
CA LEU A 32 19.13 18.33 -8.03
C LEU A 32 18.14 17.36 -7.40
N ILE A 33 18.49 16.08 -7.32
CA ILE A 33 17.73 15.02 -6.65
C ILE A 33 17.54 15.37 -5.18
N ALA A 34 18.63 15.69 -4.48
CA ALA A 34 18.57 16.05 -3.05
C ALA A 34 17.62 17.22 -2.79
N VAL A 35 17.67 18.26 -3.66
CA VAL A 35 16.77 19.42 -3.53
C VAL A 35 15.32 19.05 -3.84
N LEU A 36 15.06 18.42 -5.00
CA LEU A 36 13.69 18.17 -5.45
C LEU A 36 12.98 17.12 -4.59
N GLN A 37 13.65 16.02 -4.27
CA GLN A 37 13.07 14.99 -3.39
C GLN A 37 13.05 15.47 -1.93
N GLY A 38 14.06 16.25 -1.50
CA GLY A 38 14.04 16.88 -0.18
C GLY A 38 12.85 17.83 0.01
N ILE A 39 12.49 18.62 -1.01
CA ILE A 39 11.26 19.44 -0.99
C ILE A 39 10.02 18.56 -0.84
N VAL A 40 9.96 17.42 -1.53
CA VAL A 40 8.81 16.51 -1.41
C VAL A 40 8.72 15.95 0.01
N VAL A 41 9.80 15.40 0.53
CA VAL A 41 9.82 14.74 1.85
C VAL A 41 9.63 15.73 2.99
N LEU A 42 10.27 16.90 2.93
CA LEU A 42 10.29 17.86 4.03
C LEU A 42 9.18 18.91 3.99
N ILE A 43 8.54 19.12 2.83
CA ILE A 43 7.52 20.16 2.65
C ILE A 43 6.22 19.59 2.11
N ALA A 44 6.28 18.85 0.98
CA ALA A 44 5.07 18.40 0.32
C ALA A 44 4.33 17.35 1.14
N VAL A 45 5.03 16.33 1.63
CA VAL A 45 4.42 15.25 2.46
C VAL A 45 3.86 15.80 3.76
N PRO A 46 4.63 16.55 4.60
CA PRO A 46 4.07 17.16 5.81
C PRO A 46 2.92 18.14 5.52
N GLY A 47 3.01 18.87 4.40
CA GLY A 47 1.92 19.75 3.97
C GLY A 47 0.62 19.00 3.63
N LEU A 48 0.74 17.85 2.96
CA LEU A 48 -0.40 16.97 2.67
C LEU A 48 -1.00 16.39 3.96
N GLN A 49 -0.15 15.90 4.87
CA GLN A 49 -0.59 15.38 6.16
C GLN A 49 -1.29 16.47 6.99
N ALA A 50 -0.74 17.68 7.02
CA ALA A 50 -1.33 18.80 7.73
C ALA A 50 -2.70 19.22 7.14
N LEU A 51 -2.82 19.27 5.80
CA LEU A 51 -4.08 19.56 5.12
C LEU A 51 -5.12 18.47 5.37
N PHE A 52 -4.73 17.20 5.29
CA PHE A 52 -5.62 16.09 5.56
C PHE A 52 -6.09 16.09 7.02
N GLY A 53 -5.17 16.23 7.98
CA GLY A 53 -5.53 16.35 9.39
C GLY A 53 -6.43 17.57 9.68
N ALA A 54 -6.22 18.69 9.00
CA ALA A 54 -7.12 19.84 9.10
C ALA A 54 -8.53 19.52 8.53
N ALA A 55 -8.61 18.79 7.42
CA ALA A 55 -9.87 18.37 6.83
C ALA A 55 -10.67 17.45 7.77
N LEU A 56 -9.99 16.45 8.38
CA LEU A 56 -10.60 15.54 9.37
C LEU A 56 -11.13 16.33 10.59
N ARG A 57 -10.30 17.19 11.19
CA ARG A 57 -10.71 18.00 12.35
C ARG A 57 -11.90 18.91 12.04
N THR A 58 -11.93 19.51 10.84
CA THR A 58 -13.03 20.39 10.43
C THR A 58 -14.32 19.63 10.18
N ALA A 59 -14.22 18.37 9.75
CA ALA A 59 -15.36 17.48 9.58
C ALA A 59 -15.77 16.79 10.89
N HIS A 60 -15.07 17.05 12.00
CA HIS A 60 -15.29 16.39 13.29
C HIS A 60 -15.23 14.86 13.22
N VAL A 61 -14.24 14.33 12.49
CA VAL A 61 -13.94 12.90 12.41
C VAL A 61 -12.45 12.69 12.67
N THR A 62 -12.09 11.53 13.25
CA THR A 62 -10.70 11.16 13.54
C THR A 62 -10.02 10.52 12.36
N SER A 63 -10.80 9.85 11.50
CA SER A 63 -10.32 9.18 10.29
C SER A 63 -11.36 9.23 9.18
N LEU A 64 -10.92 8.97 7.96
CA LEU A 64 -11.78 8.76 6.79
C LEU A 64 -11.94 7.26 6.56
N SER A 65 -13.12 6.75 6.90
CA SER A 65 -13.57 5.38 6.67
C SER A 65 -14.86 5.37 5.87
N LEU A 66 -15.38 4.20 5.52
CA LEU A 66 -16.67 4.10 4.84
C LEU A 66 -17.80 4.72 5.67
N ASP A 67 -17.79 4.54 6.98
CA ASP A 67 -18.83 5.07 7.90
C ASP A 67 -18.73 6.57 8.11
N THR A 68 -17.52 7.12 8.07
CA THR A 68 -17.30 8.57 8.28
C THR A 68 -17.34 9.37 6.99
N ALA A 69 -17.24 8.72 5.83
CA ALA A 69 -17.14 9.39 4.52
C ALA A 69 -18.34 10.32 4.24
N ALA A 70 -19.55 9.84 4.48
CA ALA A 70 -20.76 10.65 4.26
C ALA A 70 -20.75 11.93 5.13
N ARG A 71 -20.40 11.81 6.42
CA ARG A 71 -20.27 12.93 7.35
C ARG A 71 -19.15 13.88 6.93
N PHE A 72 -18.01 13.33 6.55
CA PHE A 72 -16.84 14.09 6.09
C PHE A 72 -17.20 14.97 4.88
N PHE A 73 -17.78 14.38 3.82
CA PHE A 73 -18.12 15.10 2.59
C PHE A 73 -19.36 16.00 2.72
N ALA A 74 -20.24 15.76 3.69
CA ALA A 74 -21.34 16.65 4.01
C ALA A 74 -20.87 17.97 4.65
N THR A 75 -19.64 18.03 5.18
CA THR A 75 -19.05 19.22 5.77
C THR A 75 -18.37 20.07 4.68
N PRO A 76 -18.90 21.26 4.29
CA PRO A 76 -18.37 22.03 3.16
C PRO A 76 -16.89 22.41 3.32
N ALA A 77 -16.47 22.75 4.55
CA ALA A 77 -15.08 23.10 4.81
C ALA A 77 -14.14 21.88 4.75
N GLY A 78 -14.56 20.71 5.25
CA GLY A 78 -13.82 19.44 5.12
C GLY A 78 -13.66 19.05 3.66
N ALA A 79 -14.76 19.09 2.89
CA ALA A 79 -14.73 18.81 1.46
C ALA A 79 -13.81 19.78 0.69
N LEU A 80 -13.84 21.09 1.01
CA LEU A 80 -12.95 22.08 0.41
C LEU A 80 -11.47 21.78 0.71
N LEU A 81 -11.14 21.48 1.96
CA LEU A 81 -9.76 21.14 2.35
C LEU A 81 -9.28 19.86 1.68
N PHE A 82 -10.16 18.88 1.48
CA PHE A 82 -9.84 17.67 0.71
C PHE A 82 -9.56 17.97 -0.78
N VAL A 83 -10.36 18.86 -1.39
CA VAL A 83 -10.07 19.33 -2.76
C VAL A 83 -8.72 20.07 -2.80
N LEU A 84 -8.41 20.90 -1.82
CA LEU A 84 -7.11 21.58 -1.72
C LEU A 84 -5.97 20.60 -1.53
N LEU A 85 -6.15 19.50 -0.78
CA LEU A 85 -5.20 18.40 -0.66
C LEU A 85 -4.87 17.79 -2.02
N ILE A 86 -5.90 17.44 -2.80
CA ILE A 86 -5.73 16.85 -4.16
C ILE A 86 -4.99 17.85 -5.06
N VAL A 87 -5.40 19.11 -5.06
CA VAL A 87 -4.75 20.15 -5.86
C VAL A 87 -3.29 20.33 -5.45
N PHE A 88 -3.01 20.39 -4.16
CA PHE A 88 -1.64 20.52 -3.64
C PHE A 88 -0.76 19.32 -4.06
N GLY A 89 -1.27 18.10 -3.90
CA GLY A 89 -0.57 16.88 -4.33
C GLY A 89 -0.26 16.87 -5.84
N LEU A 90 -1.24 17.22 -6.68
CA LEU A 90 -1.06 17.32 -8.12
C LEU A 90 -0.05 18.41 -8.50
N VAL A 91 -0.08 19.57 -7.85
CA VAL A 91 0.89 20.65 -8.07
C VAL A 91 2.28 20.21 -7.67
N ALA A 92 2.45 19.55 -6.53
CA ALA A 92 3.74 19.04 -6.06
C ALA A 92 4.31 18.01 -7.04
N LEU A 93 3.51 17.01 -7.43
CA LEU A 93 3.89 15.96 -8.37
C LEU A 93 4.25 16.55 -9.75
N PHE A 94 3.41 17.42 -10.29
CA PHE A 94 3.65 18.07 -11.58
C PHE A 94 4.91 18.93 -11.54
N THR A 95 5.14 19.67 -10.44
CA THR A 95 6.33 20.52 -10.27
C THR A 95 7.59 19.71 -10.25
N GLN A 96 7.63 18.62 -9.45
CA GLN A 96 8.77 17.73 -9.37
C GLN A 96 9.08 17.09 -10.74
N ALA A 97 8.09 16.46 -11.37
CA ALA A 97 8.27 15.81 -12.66
C ALA A 97 8.72 16.83 -13.74
N THR A 98 8.11 18.03 -13.77
CA THR A 98 8.48 19.08 -14.71
C THR A 98 9.92 19.57 -14.48
N ALA A 99 10.38 19.68 -13.23
CA ALA A 99 11.75 20.10 -12.94
C ALA A 99 12.78 19.11 -13.50
N PHE A 100 12.58 17.81 -13.28
CA PHE A 100 13.43 16.75 -13.83
C PHE A 100 13.43 16.76 -15.37
N LEU A 101 12.25 16.83 -15.98
CA LEU A 101 12.08 16.85 -17.43
C LEU A 101 12.73 18.08 -18.09
N LEU A 102 12.56 19.26 -17.49
CA LEU A 102 13.19 20.49 -17.98
C LEU A 102 14.71 20.44 -17.83
N ALA A 103 15.23 19.91 -16.71
CA ALA A 103 16.65 19.72 -16.50
C ALA A 103 17.25 18.78 -17.56
N ALA A 104 16.61 17.64 -17.81
CA ALA A 104 17.04 16.67 -18.82
C ALA A 104 16.96 17.24 -20.24
N ALA A 105 15.89 17.95 -20.60
CA ALA A 105 15.72 18.55 -21.92
C ALA A 105 16.77 19.67 -22.17
N THR A 106 17.03 20.50 -21.15
CA THR A 106 18.07 21.55 -21.24
C THR A 106 19.45 20.95 -21.42
N GLN A 107 19.78 19.92 -20.62
CA GLN A 107 21.07 19.24 -20.73
C GLN A 107 21.27 18.59 -22.10
N GLN A 108 20.22 18.02 -22.70
CA GLN A 108 20.30 17.44 -24.05
C GLN A 108 20.48 18.48 -25.15
N ALA A 109 19.98 19.70 -24.96
CA ALA A 109 20.10 20.78 -25.91
C ALA A 109 21.43 21.56 -25.78
N ASP A 110 22.10 21.44 -24.64
CA ASP A 110 23.37 22.11 -24.37
C ASP A 110 24.56 21.36 -24.99
N ALA A 111 25.44 22.09 -25.68
CA ALA A 111 26.59 21.50 -26.39
C ALA A 111 27.57 20.79 -25.41
N ASP A 112 27.74 21.37 -24.22
CA ASP A 112 28.63 20.86 -23.18
C ASP A 112 27.92 19.90 -22.18
N GLY A 113 26.62 19.61 -22.40
CA GLY A 113 25.79 18.81 -21.53
C GLY A 113 25.66 19.41 -20.14
N ALA A 114 25.53 20.72 -20.01
CA ALA A 114 25.38 21.42 -18.75
C ALA A 114 23.93 21.35 -18.23
N LEU A 115 23.78 21.24 -16.91
CA LEU A 115 22.48 21.36 -16.25
C LEU A 115 22.07 22.84 -16.13
N PRO A 116 20.75 23.12 -16.17
CA PRO A 116 20.28 24.50 -16.00
C PRO A 116 20.58 24.99 -14.57
N HIS A 117 20.93 26.25 -14.40
CA HIS A 117 21.01 26.85 -13.08
C HIS A 117 19.61 27.02 -12.46
N ALA A 118 19.53 27.10 -11.12
CA ALA A 118 18.26 27.17 -10.37
C ALA A 118 17.29 28.27 -10.88
N GLY A 119 17.80 29.46 -11.20
CA GLY A 119 16.97 30.55 -11.72
C GLY A 119 16.37 30.29 -13.12
N ALA A 120 17.07 29.56 -14.00
CA ALA A 120 16.54 29.14 -15.28
C ALA A 120 15.45 28.07 -15.10
N LEU A 121 15.71 27.09 -14.24
CA LEU A 121 14.76 26.04 -13.88
C LEU A 121 13.49 26.63 -13.27
N LEU A 122 13.60 27.55 -12.31
CA LEU A 122 12.45 28.23 -11.69
C LEU A 122 11.62 29.04 -12.70
N ARG A 123 12.26 29.73 -13.64
CA ARG A 123 11.52 30.44 -14.70
C ARG A 123 10.77 29.47 -15.62
N GLY A 124 11.41 28.35 -15.98
CA GLY A 124 10.79 27.29 -16.75
C GLY A 124 9.58 26.70 -16.03
N LEU A 125 9.73 26.35 -14.76
CA LEU A 125 8.66 25.84 -13.90
C LEU A 125 7.48 26.82 -13.81
N ARG A 126 7.75 28.10 -13.51
CA ARG A 126 6.70 29.13 -13.44
C ARG A 126 5.91 29.26 -14.74
N GLY A 127 6.58 29.13 -15.89
CA GLY A 127 5.93 29.13 -17.21
C GLY A 127 4.98 27.92 -17.37
N ARG A 128 5.36 26.75 -16.86
CA ARG A 128 4.58 25.51 -16.98
C ARG A 128 3.46 25.39 -15.96
N LEU A 129 3.66 25.85 -14.73
CA LEU A 129 2.63 25.84 -13.68
C LEU A 129 1.38 26.63 -14.08
N ARG A 130 1.51 27.65 -14.94
CA ARG A 130 0.35 28.38 -15.49
C ARG A 130 -0.62 27.47 -16.25
N HIS A 131 -0.17 26.34 -16.79
CA HIS A 131 -1.04 25.38 -17.46
C HIS A 131 -1.98 24.66 -16.48
N LEU A 132 -1.58 24.54 -15.20
CA LEU A 132 -2.42 23.94 -14.17
C LEU A 132 -3.62 24.82 -13.78
N LEU A 133 -3.54 26.13 -14.06
CA LEU A 133 -4.64 27.06 -13.83
C LEU A 133 -5.77 26.95 -14.87
N ARG A 134 -5.58 26.17 -15.92
CA ARG A 134 -6.62 25.97 -16.95
C ARG A 134 -7.63 24.92 -16.48
N PRO A 135 -8.94 25.09 -16.72
CA PRO A 135 -9.94 24.09 -16.34
C PRO A 135 -9.67 22.69 -16.89
N SER A 136 -9.02 22.61 -18.08
CA SER A 136 -8.63 21.32 -18.68
C SER A 136 -7.59 20.53 -17.89
N SER A 137 -6.91 21.15 -16.92
CA SER A 137 -5.97 20.44 -16.02
C SER A 137 -6.67 19.53 -15.02
N LEU A 138 -8.00 19.67 -14.82
CA LEU A 138 -8.79 18.71 -14.05
C LEU A 138 -8.68 17.28 -14.60
N LEU A 139 -8.37 17.12 -15.89
CA LEU A 139 -8.08 15.80 -16.48
C LEU A 139 -6.82 15.14 -15.89
N LEU A 140 -5.96 15.88 -15.20
CA LEU A 140 -4.80 15.32 -14.50
C LEU A 140 -5.20 14.53 -13.24
N VAL A 141 -6.39 14.75 -12.68
CA VAL A 141 -6.89 13.97 -11.53
C VAL A 141 -7.08 12.49 -11.95
N PRO A 142 -8.01 12.15 -12.87
CA PRO A 142 -8.16 10.77 -13.31
C PRO A 142 -6.89 10.22 -13.97
N TYR A 143 -6.07 11.07 -14.60
CA TYR A 143 -4.78 10.67 -15.15
C TYR A 143 -3.79 10.22 -14.07
N ALA A 144 -3.73 10.88 -12.92
CA ALA A 144 -2.87 10.47 -11.82
C ALA A 144 -3.28 9.07 -11.28
N PHE A 145 -4.58 8.83 -11.12
CA PHE A 145 -5.10 7.50 -10.78
C PHE A 145 -4.77 6.44 -11.83
N LEU A 146 -4.84 6.79 -13.11
CA LEU A 146 -4.49 5.87 -14.19
C LEU A 146 -3.01 5.47 -14.16
N LEU A 147 -2.11 6.37 -13.74
CA LEU A 147 -0.67 6.08 -13.65
C LEU A 147 -0.28 5.31 -12.38
N ALA A 148 -1.15 5.22 -11.39
CA ALA A 148 -0.85 4.57 -10.11
C ALA A 148 -0.30 3.14 -10.25
N PRO A 149 -0.89 2.26 -11.09
CA PRO A 149 -0.37 0.91 -11.30
C PRO A 149 1.04 0.84 -11.90
N LEU A 150 1.49 1.92 -12.58
CA LEU A 150 2.86 2.05 -13.07
C LEU A 150 3.80 2.67 -12.02
N GLY A 151 3.25 3.28 -11.00
CA GLY A 151 4.01 4.01 -9.98
C GLY A 151 4.80 3.10 -9.07
N GLY A 152 4.27 1.95 -8.69
CA GLY A 152 4.97 0.94 -7.90
C GLY A 152 6.22 0.43 -8.62
N ALA A 153 6.19 0.34 -9.94
CA ALA A 153 7.29 -0.19 -10.74
C ALA A 153 8.31 0.86 -11.21
N ALA A 154 7.98 2.15 -11.27
CA ALA A 154 8.83 3.12 -11.98
C ALA A 154 8.96 4.51 -11.36
N LEU A 155 8.01 4.93 -10.56
CA LEU A 155 7.93 6.28 -10.01
C LEU A 155 7.76 6.27 -8.49
N GLY A 156 8.18 5.21 -7.81
CA GLY A 156 8.06 4.97 -6.37
C GLY A 156 8.18 6.23 -5.52
N THR A 157 7.17 7.07 -5.65
CA THR A 157 6.98 8.24 -4.80
C THR A 157 6.00 7.85 -3.71
N VAL A 158 6.15 8.44 -2.55
CA VAL A 158 5.22 8.35 -1.42
C VAL A 158 3.74 8.53 -1.85
N PHE A 159 3.50 9.12 -3.02
CA PHE A 159 2.16 9.35 -3.58
C PHE A 159 1.52 8.13 -4.27
N THR A 160 2.29 7.12 -4.66
CA THR A 160 1.77 5.99 -5.44
C THR A 160 1.38 4.79 -4.58
N SER A 161 1.97 4.66 -3.40
CA SER A 161 1.59 3.62 -2.42
C SER A 161 0.14 3.77 -1.92
N TRP A 162 -0.46 4.94 -2.04
CA TRP A 162 -1.83 5.24 -1.62
C TRP A 162 -2.89 4.89 -2.67
N ILE A 163 -2.49 4.50 -3.88
CA ILE A 163 -3.42 4.23 -4.99
C ILE A 163 -3.26 2.77 -5.42
N MET A 164 -3.37 1.86 -4.48
CA MET A 164 -3.46 0.43 -4.74
C MET A 164 -4.92 -0.03 -4.60
N VAL A 165 -5.27 -1.09 -5.30
CA VAL A 165 -6.54 -1.78 -5.06
C VAL A 165 -6.40 -2.54 -3.74
N PRO A 166 -7.23 -2.27 -2.73
CA PRO A 166 -7.16 -3.00 -1.47
C PRO A 166 -7.25 -4.51 -1.67
N ASN A 167 -6.49 -5.28 -0.87
CA ASN A 167 -6.41 -6.73 -1.01
C ASN A 167 -7.77 -7.42 -0.88
N PHE A 168 -8.67 -6.90 -0.03
CA PHE A 168 -10.01 -7.45 0.09
C PHE A 168 -10.83 -7.32 -1.21
N VAL A 169 -10.64 -6.25 -2.00
CA VAL A 169 -11.35 -6.07 -3.28
C VAL A 169 -10.80 -7.04 -4.33
N SER A 170 -9.47 -7.11 -4.47
CA SER A 170 -8.84 -8.02 -5.43
C SER A 170 -9.04 -9.48 -5.04
N GLY A 171 -9.00 -9.79 -3.74
CA GLY A 171 -9.26 -11.12 -3.20
C GLY A 171 -10.69 -11.60 -3.47
N GLU A 172 -11.70 -10.78 -3.13
CA GLU A 172 -13.10 -11.13 -3.39
C GLU A 172 -13.41 -11.31 -4.88
N LEU A 173 -12.87 -10.43 -5.75
CA LEU A 173 -13.02 -10.58 -7.20
C LEU A 173 -12.36 -11.87 -7.72
N SER A 174 -11.26 -12.29 -7.12
CA SER A 174 -10.49 -13.45 -7.56
C SER A 174 -11.07 -14.80 -7.10
N LYS A 175 -12.01 -14.81 -6.17
CA LYS A 175 -12.69 -16.05 -5.71
C LYS A 175 -13.48 -16.77 -6.79
N THR A 176 -13.87 -16.08 -7.86
CA THR A 176 -14.54 -16.71 -9.00
C THR A 176 -13.70 -16.61 -10.26
N PRO A 177 -13.66 -17.63 -11.14
CA PRO A 177 -12.93 -17.57 -12.40
C PRO A 177 -13.33 -16.39 -13.29
N THR A 178 -14.61 -16.04 -13.30
CA THR A 178 -15.13 -14.89 -14.06
C THR A 178 -14.64 -13.57 -13.44
N GLY A 179 -14.69 -13.45 -12.13
CA GLY A 179 -14.19 -12.26 -11.42
C GLY A 179 -12.68 -12.06 -11.61
N ALA A 180 -11.90 -13.13 -11.47
CA ALA A 180 -10.45 -13.11 -11.74
C ALA A 180 -10.14 -12.67 -13.18
N LEU A 181 -10.88 -13.19 -14.18
CA LEU A 181 -10.72 -12.78 -15.58
C LEU A 181 -11.07 -11.30 -15.79
N VAL A 182 -12.17 -10.83 -15.22
CA VAL A 182 -12.60 -9.42 -15.31
C VAL A 182 -11.55 -8.51 -14.65
N TYR A 183 -11.06 -8.87 -13.47
CA TYR A 183 -10.01 -8.13 -12.76
C TYR A 183 -8.72 -8.06 -13.57
N ALA A 184 -8.22 -9.20 -14.08
CA ALA A 184 -7.04 -9.25 -14.93
C ALA A 184 -7.20 -8.43 -16.22
N ALA A 185 -8.37 -8.53 -16.87
CA ALA A 185 -8.67 -7.74 -18.07
C ALA A 185 -8.71 -6.23 -17.76
N ALA A 186 -9.31 -5.83 -16.64
CA ALA A 186 -9.34 -4.44 -16.19
C ALA A 186 -7.93 -3.90 -15.94
N LEU A 187 -7.08 -4.65 -15.24
CA LEU A 187 -5.68 -4.30 -15.02
C LEU A 187 -4.92 -4.14 -16.35
N LEU A 188 -5.06 -5.08 -17.28
CA LEU A 188 -4.40 -5.00 -18.59
C LEU A 188 -4.84 -3.75 -19.36
N VAL A 189 -6.13 -3.39 -19.32
CA VAL A 189 -6.66 -2.17 -19.95
C VAL A 189 -6.08 -0.92 -19.28
N LEU A 190 -6.04 -0.89 -17.94
CA LEU A 190 -5.45 0.24 -17.19
C LEU A 190 -3.97 0.39 -17.50
N TRP A 191 -3.19 -0.69 -17.49
CA TRP A 191 -1.77 -0.69 -17.86
C TRP A 191 -1.55 -0.22 -19.31
N TYR A 192 -2.37 -0.69 -20.25
CA TYR A 192 -2.30 -0.24 -21.63
C TYR A 192 -2.58 1.27 -21.76
N LEU A 193 -3.63 1.77 -21.11
CA LEU A 193 -3.98 3.19 -21.11
C LEU A 193 -2.88 4.02 -20.44
N ALA A 194 -2.33 3.57 -19.32
CA ALA A 194 -1.24 4.22 -18.61
C ALA A 194 0.00 4.36 -19.50
N LEU A 195 0.43 3.30 -20.19
CA LEU A 195 1.53 3.34 -21.14
C LEU A 195 1.25 4.28 -22.33
N ARG A 196 0.02 4.30 -22.85
CA ARG A 196 -0.38 5.18 -23.95
C ARG A 196 -0.36 6.66 -23.57
N LEU A 197 -0.63 6.98 -22.32
CA LEU A 197 -0.71 8.34 -21.80
C LEU A 197 0.54 8.75 -21.00
N LEU A 198 1.53 7.88 -20.84
CA LEU A 198 2.72 8.12 -20.01
C LEU A 198 3.49 9.39 -20.38
N LEU A 199 3.51 9.75 -21.68
CA LEU A 199 4.21 10.96 -22.16
C LEU A 199 3.38 12.24 -21.99
N THR A 200 2.22 12.23 -21.35
CA THR A 200 1.38 13.42 -21.15
C THR A 200 2.13 14.52 -20.38
N ILE A 201 2.64 14.21 -19.18
CA ILE A 201 3.43 15.18 -18.40
C ILE A 201 4.69 15.63 -19.17
N PRO A 202 5.49 14.75 -19.80
CA PRO A 202 6.58 15.14 -20.68
C PRO A 202 6.19 16.14 -21.78
N PHE A 203 5.06 15.94 -22.47
CA PHE A 203 4.58 16.91 -23.46
C PHE A 203 4.14 18.24 -22.85
N MET A 204 3.48 18.21 -21.69
CA MET A 204 3.14 19.45 -20.97
C MET A 204 4.39 20.21 -20.52
N ALA A 205 5.35 19.50 -19.94
CA ALA A 205 6.58 20.07 -19.38
C ALA A 205 7.50 20.62 -20.47
N ILE A 206 7.77 19.85 -21.52
CA ILE A 206 8.79 20.19 -22.54
C ILE A 206 8.18 20.99 -23.67
N ALA A 207 7.04 20.58 -24.23
CA ALA A 207 6.42 21.24 -25.38
C ALA A 207 5.39 22.32 -25.00
N GLY A 208 5.05 22.47 -23.71
CA GLY A 208 4.10 23.49 -23.23
C GLY A 208 2.67 23.28 -23.69
N LEU A 209 2.28 22.04 -23.96
CA LEU A 209 0.91 21.70 -24.38
C LEU A 209 -0.06 21.73 -23.18
N SER A 210 -1.34 22.00 -23.45
CA SER A 210 -2.40 21.80 -22.47
C SER A 210 -2.63 20.30 -22.21
N ALA A 211 -3.25 19.93 -21.08
CA ALA A 211 -3.47 18.53 -20.73
C ALA A 211 -4.12 17.70 -21.86
N PRO A 212 -5.27 18.10 -22.48
CA PRO A 212 -5.86 17.31 -23.56
C PRO A 212 -4.97 17.24 -24.81
N GLN A 213 -4.26 18.32 -25.14
CA GLN A 213 -3.31 18.32 -26.27
C GLN A 213 -2.14 17.37 -26.01
N ALA A 214 -1.61 17.35 -24.79
CA ALA A 214 -0.53 16.48 -24.35
C ALA A 214 -0.97 15.01 -24.33
N MET A 215 -2.17 14.70 -23.84
CA MET A 215 -2.76 13.36 -23.89
C MET A 215 -2.88 12.87 -25.35
N ALA A 216 -3.42 13.71 -26.24
CA ALA A 216 -3.52 13.38 -27.67
C ALA A 216 -2.14 13.22 -28.33
N ALA A 217 -1.15 14.02 -27.94
CA ALA A 217 0.22 13.90 -28.41
C ALA A 217 0.88 12.60 -27.90
N SER A 218 0.72 12.26 -26.61
CA SER A 218 1.19 11.02 -26.01
C SER A 218 0.60 9.82 -26.73
N TRP A 219 -0.73 9.80 -26.92
CA TRP A 219 -1.43 8.73 -27.62
C TRP A 219 -0.90 8.49 -29.05
N ARG A 220 -0.62 9.55 -29.77
CA ARG A 220 -0.04 9.46 -31.14
C ARG A 220 1.42 9.01 -31.12
N ALA A 221 2.20 9.52 -30.15
CA ALA A 221 3.64 9.23 -30.06
C ALA A 221 3.94 7.79 -29.68
N THR A 222 3.17 7.19 -28.77
CA THR A 222 3.37 5.83 -28.27
C THR A 222 2.98 4.75 -29.27
N GLY A 223 2.16 5.07 -30.30
CA GLY A 223 1.69 4.11 -31.31
C GLY A 223 0.75 3.03 -30.73
N TRP A 224 0.29 2.09 -31.58
CA TRP A 224 -0.66 1.05 -31.16
C TRP A 224 -0.07 0.07 -30.12
N VAL A 225 1.19 -0.34 -30.31
CA VAL A 225 1.91 -1.22 -29.36
C VAL A 225 3.15 -0.51 -28.83
N PRO A 226 3.15 -0.09 -27.57
CA PRO A 226 4.22 0.74 -27.00
C PRO A 226 5.46 -0.08 -26.56
N TRP A 227 5.81 -1.18 -27.26
CA TRP A 227 6.89 -2.09 -26.88
C TRP A 227 8.26 -1.40 -26.72
N ARG A 228 8.53 -0.36 -27.57
CA ARG A 228 9.78 0.43 -27.45
C ARG A 228 9.83 1.23 -26.17
N LEU A 229 8.68 1.75 -25.75
CA LEU A 229 8.56 2.45 -24.47
C LEU A 229 8.80 1.50 -23.31
N ILE A 230 8.22 0.30 -23.39
CA ILE A 230 8.46 -0.76 -22.39
C ILE A 230 9.95 -1.11 -22.32
N LEU A 231 10.63 -1.34 -23.46
CA LEU A 231 12.07 -1.62 -23.46
C LEU A 231 12.91 -0.45 -22.91
N LEU A 232 12.50 0.79 -23.17
CA LEU A 232 13.18 1.97 -22.62
C LEU A 232 12.99 2.06 -21.09
N LEU A 233 11.79 1.77 -20.58
CA LEU A 233 11.52 1.70 -19.15
C LEU A 233 12.32 0.57 -18.48
N LEU A 234 12.28 -0.63 -19.04
CA LEU A 234 13.06 -1.77 -18.54
C LEU A 234 14.56 -1.49 -18.57
N GLY A 235 15.05 -0.82 -19.62
CA GLY A 235 16.46 -0.42 -19.73
C GLY A 235 16.91 0.61 -18.66
N VAL A 236 15.98 1.27 -17.98
CA VAL A 236 16.27 2.12 -16.82
C VAL A 236 16.04 1.34 -15.52
N LEU A 237 14.89 0.69 -15.38
CA LEU A 237 14.45 0.08 -14.11
C LEU A 237 15.26 -1.16 -13.73
N VAL A 238 15.57 -2.03 -14.70
CA VAL A 238 16.32 -3.27 -14.41
C VAL A 238 17.72 -2.98 -13.84
N PRO A 239 18.56 -2.10 -14.45
CA PRO A 239 19.85 -1.78 -13.86
C PRO A 239 19.75 -1.10 -12.48
N VAL A 240 18.75 -0.24 -12.27
CA VAL A 240 18.51 0.39 -10.97
C VAL A 240 18.05 -0.65 -9.93
N GLY A 241 17.16 -1.56 -10.30
CA GLY A 241 16.74 -2.67 -9.44
C GLY A 241 17.90 -3.60 -9.07
N VAL A 242 18.75 -3.96 -10.05
CA VAL A 242 19.98 -4.74 -9.78
C VAL A 242 20.90 -3.99 -8.83
N ALA A 243 21.09 -2.69 -9.00
CA ALA A 243 21.89 -1.88 -8.08
C ALA A 243 21.31 -1.88 -6.66
N ALA A 244 19.98 -1.75 -6.54
CA ALA A 244 19.29 -1.81 -5.25
C ALA A 244 19.46 -3.18 -4.57
N LEU A 245 19.32 -4.28 -5.32
CA LEU A 245 19.53 -5.64 -4.81
C LEU A 245 20.98 -5.86 -4.35
N VAL A 246 21.97 -5.39 -5.12
CA VAL A 246 23.38 -5.48 -4.73
C VAL A 246 23.65 -4.70 -3.45
N LEU A 247 23.13 -3.49 -3.34
CA LEU A 247 23.31 -2.65 -2.14
C LEU A 247 22.58 -3.24 -0.93
N GLY A 248 21.38 -3.78 -1.12
CA GLY A 248 20.65 -4.52 -0.09
C GLY A 248 21.42 -5.73 0.39
N GLY A 249 21.95 -6.54 -0.54
CA GLY A 249 22.78 -7.70 -0.22
C GLY A 249 24.08 -7.34 0.53
N LEU A 250 24.73 -6.23 0.16
CA LEU A 250 25.89 -5.71 0.90
C LEU A 250 25.48 -5.26 2.32
N GLY A 251 24.33 -4.60 2.46
CA GLY A 251 23.77 -4.23 3.75
C GLY A 251 23.55 -5.44 4.65
N LEU A 252 22.89 -6.49 4.10
CA LEU A 252 22.69 -7.77 4.82
C LEU A 252 24.03 -8.39 5.25
N GLY A 253 25.05 -8.38 4.38
CA GLY A 253 26.37 -8.87 4.73
C GLY A 253 27.02 -8.12 5.87
N VAL A 254 26.87 -6.79 5.94
CA VAL A 254 27.37 -5.96 7.06
C VAL A 254 26.60 -6.26 8.34
N THR A 255 25.26 -6.43 8.25
CA THR A 255 24.45 -6.78 9.41
C THR A 255 24.80 -8.16 9.95
N ALA A 256 25.04 -9.15 9.07
CA ALA A 256 25.49 -10.48 9.46
C ALA A 256 26.85 -10.49 10.18
N LEU A 257 27.76 -9.56 9.83
CA LEU A 257 28.99 -9.35 10.61
C LEU A 257 28.68 -8.79 12.00
N GLY A 258 27.66 -7.94 12.15
CA GLY A 258 27.19 -7.46 13.45
C GLY A 258 26.68 -8.62 14.31
N ASP A 259 25.77 -9.45 13.77
CA ASP A 259 25.25 -10.65 14.46
C ASP A 259 26.39 -11.62 14.87
N LEU A 260 27.41 -11.78 14.00
CA LEU A 260 28.58 -12.59 14.32
C LEU A 260 29.39 -12.03 15.50
N THR A 261 29.55 -10.69 15.59
CA THR A 261 30.27 -10.08 16.73
C THR A 261 29.53 -10.31 18.04
N GLU A 262 28.21 -10.28 18.05
CA GLU A 262 27.38 -10.61 19.21
C GLU A 262 27.57 -12.09 19.63
N GLN A 263 27.53 -13.02 18.68
CA GLN A 263 27.80 -14.44 18.92
C GLN A 263 29.20 -14.69 19.50
N LEU A 264 30.17 -13.81 19.21
CA LEU A 264 31.53 -13.85 19.76
C LEU A 264 31.67 -13.14 21.10
N GLY A 265 30.56 -12.69 21.69
CA GLY A 265 30.48 -12.10 23.03
C GLY A 265 30.63 -10.56 23.06
N ALA A 266 30.43 -9.88 21.94
CA ALA A 266 30.29 -8.44 21.94
C ALA A 266 28.93 -8.02 22.55
N ASP A 267 28.85 -6.76 23.00
CA ASP A 267 27.62 -6.17 23.53
C ASP A 267 26.52 -6.20 22.43
N PRO A 268 25.31 -6.72 22.70
CA PRO A 268 24.18 -6.72 21.76
C PRO A 268 23.88 -5.33 21.18
N ASP A 269 24.02 -4.27 21.96
CA ASP A 269 23.82 -2.88 21.51
C ASP A 269 24.72 -2.51 20.31
N VAL A 270 25.89 -3.13 20.18
CA VAL A 270 26.78 -2.92 19.02
C VAL A 270 26.14 -3.49 17.75
N ALA A 271 25.59 -4.69 17.81
CA ALA A 271 24.90 -5.32 16.68
C ALA A 271 23.67 -4.50 16.26
N VAL A 272 22.83 -4.09 17.23
CA VAL A 272 21.67 -3.23 16.99
C VAL A 272 22.09 -1.89 16.35
N GLY A 273 23.18 -1.29 16.83
CA GLY A 273 23.74 -0.06 16.26
C GLY A 273 24.21 -0.23 14.81
N VAL A 274 24.86 -1.36 14.49
CA VAL A 274 25.25 -1.73 13.11
C VAL A 274 24.02 -1.87 12.24
N GLY A 275 23.01 -2.64 12.65
CA GLY A 275 21.76 -2.85 11.91
C GLY A 275 21.04 -1.54 11.62
N ALA A 276 20.90 -0.68 12.64
CA ALA A 276 20.30 0.65 12.51
C ALA A 276 21.08 1.53 11.52
N GLY A 277 22.42 1.52 11.61
CA GLY A 277 23.30 2.25 10.68
C GLY A 277 23.16 1.79 9.24
N VAL A 278 23.10 0.47 9.02
CA VAL A 278 22.86 -0.14 7.70
C VAL A 278 21.50 0.29 7.17
N TRP A 279 20.44 0.22 7.98
CA TRP A 279 19.10 0.65 7.60
C TRP A 279 19.07 2.11 7.16
N GLY A 280 19.62 3.01 7.98
CA GLY A 280 19.70 4.43 7.65
C GLY A 280 20.47 4.71 6.37
N ALA A 281 21.59 4.00 6.14
CA ALA A 281 22.37 4.11 4.90
C ALA A 281 21.59 3.61 3.68
N LEU A 282 20.89 2.47 3.79
CA LEU A 282 20.07 1.93 2.72
C LEU A 282 18.93 2.87 2.33
N GLN A 283 18.25 3.49 3.29
CA GLN A 283 17.21 4.49 3.03
C GLN A 283 17.74 5.68 2.21
N VAL A 284 18.90 6.21 2.58
CA VAL A 284 19.55 7.29 1.82
C VAL A 284 19.95 6.83 0.42
N LEU A 285 20.46 5.61 0.28
CA LEU A 285 20.82 5.03 -1.02
C LEU A 285 19.59 4.86 -1.92
N VAL A 286 18.50 4.32 -1.39
CA VAL A 286 17.21 4.17 -2.11
C VAL A 286 16.70 5.54 -2.55
N PHE A 287 16.74 6.56 -1.69
CA PHE A 287 16.38 7.92 -2.04
C PHE A 287 17.15 8.45 -3.26
N PHE A 288 18.46 8.23 -3.34
CA PHE A 288 19.25 8.67 -4.49
C PHE A 288 19.07 7.77 -5.71
N LEU A 289 18.91 6.46 -5.54
CA LEU A 289 18.66 5.53 -6.65
C LEU A 289 17.34 5.82 -7.34
N THR A 290 16.28 6.06 -6.60
CA THR A 290 14.98 6.44 -7.16
C THR A 290 15.07 7.77 -7.91
N GLY A 291 15.77 8.75 -7.35
CA GLY A 291 16.03 10.02 -8.03
C GLY A 291 16.83 9.85 -9.32
N LEU A 292 17.84 8.96 -9.34
CA LEU A 292 18.61 8.66 -10.56
C LEU A 292 17.74 7.95 -11.61
N ALA A 293 16.87 7.03 -11.21
CA ALA A 293 15.90 6.42 -12.12
C ALA A 293 15.01 7.49 -12.79
N VAL A 294 14.48 8.43 -12.00
CA VAL A 294 13.68 9.56 -12.52
C VAL A 294 14.48 10.45 -13.46
N ALA A 295 15.76 10.72 -13.16
CA ALA A 295 16.64 11.50 -14.04
C ALA A 295 16.88 10.79 -15.37
N LEU A 296 17.20 9.49 -15.35
CA LEU A 296 17.37 8.65 -16.54
C LEU A 296 16.09 8.60 -17.38
N GLN A 297 14.93 8.36 -16.77
CA GLN A 297 13.63 8.37 -17.44
C GLN A 297 13.33 9.74 -18.05
N SER A 298 13.65 10.83 -17.34
CA SER A 298 13.45 12.19 -17.84
C SER A 298 14.25 12.45 -19.10
N HIS A 299 15.49 11.94 -19.20
CA HIS A 299 16.28 11.98 -20.42
C HIS A 299 15.64 11.19 -21.56
N VAL A 300 15.18 9.98 -21.27
CA VAL A 300 14.47 9.14 -22.25
C VAL A 300 13.23 9.89 -22.77
N PHE A 301 12.40 10.41 -21.89
CA PHE A 301 11.17 11.10 -22.25
C PHE A 301 11.44 12.42 -23.00
N ALA A 302 12.45 13.19 -22.59
CA ALA A 302 12.84 14.40 -23.30
C ALA A 302 13.25 14.10 -24.74
N ARG A 303 14.04 13.03 -24.96
CA ARG A 303 14.42 12.57 -26.30
C ARG A 303 13.21 12.11 -27.12
N LEU A 304 12.28 11.37 -26.49
CA LEU A 304 11.05 10.94 -27.16
C LEU A 304 10.21 12.13 -27.63
N VAL A 305 9.99 13.12 -26.76
CA VAL A 305 9.26 14.35 -27.13
C VAL A 305 9.96 15.10 -28.25
N ALA A 306 11.28 15.27 -28.19
CA ALA A 306 12.06 15.95 -29.22
C ALA A 306 11.91 15.30 -30.61
N THR A 307 11.82 13.96 -30.69
CA THR A 307 11.66 13.24 -31.98
C THR A 307 10.29 13.42 -32.63
N THR A 308 9.31 13.94 -31.90
CA THR A 308 7.96 14.19 -32.44
C THR A 308 7.85 15.53 -33.21
N GLY A 309 8.91 16.32 -33.23
CA GLY A 309 8.95 17.62 -33.93
C GLY A 309 8.20 18.75 -33.20
N HIS A 310 7.80 18.52 -31.94
CA HIS A 310 7.32 19.63 -31.11
C HIS A 310 8.51 20.49 -30.68
N ALA A 311 8.35 21.81 -30.78
CA ALA A 311 9.37 22.74 -30.32
C ALA A 311 9.64 22.53 -28.83
N THR A 312 10.88 22.27 -28.47
CA THR A 312 11.32 22.36 -27.07
C THR A 312 11.24 23.84 -26.68
N ALA A 313 10.64 24.11 -25.53
CA ALA A 313 10.58 25.48 -25.04
C ALA A 313 12.01 26.00 -24.82
N ASP A 314 12.26 27.23 -25.27
CA ASP A 314 13.49 27.96 -24.99
C ASP A 314 13.69 28.10 -23.47
N ILE A 315 14.43 27.16 -22.91
CA ILE A 315 14.99 27.31 -21.57
C ILE A 315 16.41 27.84 -21.85
N PRO A 316 16.72 29.08 -21.46
CA PRO A 316 18.07 29.56 -21.67
C PRO A 316 19.06 28.61 -21.00
N ALA A 317 19.80 27.88 -21.80
CA ALA A 317 21.00 27.23 -21.35
C ALA A 317 21.86 28.34 -20.78
N VAL A 318 22.36 28.23 -19.59
CA VAL A 318 23.55 28.94 -19.13
C VAL A 318 23.62 28.90 -17.62
N ALA A 319 24.68 28.80 -17.20
CA ALA A 319 25.90 29.34 -16.79
C ALA A 319 26.48 28.55 -15.65
N VAL A 320 27.72 28.39 -15.70
CA VAL A 320 28.62 27.91 -14.68
C VAL A 320 28.05 28.05 -13.27
N THR A 321 27.79 26.95 -12.62
CA THR A 321 27.49 26.90 -11.19
C THR A 321 28.59 27.70 -10.46
N PRO A 322 28.25 28.71 -9.66
CA PRO A 322 29.26 29.47 -8.91
C PRO A 322 30.17 28.51 -8.14
N ARG A 323 31.47 28.77 -8.15
CA ARG A 323 32.46 27.92 -7.43
C ARG A 323 32.07 27.65 -5.96
N THR A 324 31.45 28.64 -5.31
CA THR A 324 30.90 28.52 -3.96
C THR A 324 29.79 27.49 -3.84
N LEU A 325 28.80 27.49 -4.74
CA LEU A 325 27.71 26.51 -4.74
C LEU A 325 28.23 25.11 -5.04
N ARG A 326 29.21 24.97 -5.95
CA ARG A 326 29.87 23.70 -6.24
C ARG A 326 30.63 23.14 -5.04
N ARG A 327 31.24 24.01 -4.20
CA ARG A 327 31.87 23.61 -2.94
C ARG A 327 30.85 23.25 -1.88
N VAL A 328 29.79 24.05 -1.72
CA VAL A 328 28.70 23.76 -0.77
C VAL A 328 28.02 22.43 -1.10
N LEU A 329 27.72 22.17 -2.37
CA LEU A 329 27.12 20.91 -2.79
C LEU A 329 28.11 19.73 -2.66
N GLY A 330 29.41 19.95 -2.97
CA GLY A 330 30.43 18.90 -2.86
C GLY A 330 30.76 18.48 -1.44
N ILE A 331 30.54 19.34 -0.45
CA ILE A 331 30.75 19.05 0.97
C ILE A 331 29.41 18.87 1.70
N GLY A 332 28.44 19.71 1.41
CA GLY A 332 27.15 19.71 2.11
C GLY A 332 26.28 18.50 1.77
N ALA A 333 26.33 18.00 0.53
CA ALA A 333 25.51 16.83 0.16
C ALA A 333 25.96 15.52 0.88
N PRO A 334 27.26 15.18 0.91
CA PRO A 334 27.72 14.03 1.71
C PRO A 334 27.42 14.17 3.20
N ILE A 335 27.63 15.38 3.77
CA ILE A 335 27.30 15.64 5.17
C ILE A 335 25.80 15.50 5.40
N GLY A 336 24.97 16.07 4.54
CA GLY A 336 23.52 15.94 4.62
C GLY A 336 23.07 14.49 4.53
N ALA A 337 23.65 13.70 3.63
CA ALA A 337 23.37 12.28 3.51
C ALA A 337 23.76 11.49 4.77
N LEU A 338 24.93 11.77 5.32
CA LEU A 338 25.40 11.15 6.58
C LEU A 338 24.49 11.52 7.75
N VAL A 339 24.14 12.80 7.90
CA VAL A 339 23.24 13.26 8.97
C VAL A 339 21.86 12.59 8.80
N SER A 340 21.34 12.51 7.58
CA SER A 340 20.06 11.81 7.32
C SER A 340 20.15 10.33 7.68
N ALA A 341 21.23 9.64 7.30
CA ALA A 341 21.42 8.23 7.65
C ALA A 341 21.49 8.03 9.17
N VAL A 342 22.19 8.90 9.89
CA VAL A 342 22.26 8.85 11.37
C VAL A 342 20.90 9.12 12.01
N LEU A 343 20.14 10.12 11.53
CA LEU A 343 18.80 10.41 12.06
C LEU A 343 17.83 9.24 11.81
N LEU A 344 17.87 8.62 10.62
CA LEU A 344 17.09 7.43 10.31
C LEU A 344 17.52 6.22 11.15
N ALA A 345 18.83 6.05 11.39
CA ALA A 345 19.33 5.02 12.27
C ALA A 345 18.85 5.22 13.72
N LEU A 346 18.90 6.44 14.23
CA LEU A 346 18.40 6.77 15.58
C LEU A 346 16.88 6.57 15.70
N GLN A 347 16.14 6.77 14.63
CA GLN A 347 14.70 6.54 14.60
C GLN A 347 14.36 5.05 14.68
N ILE A 348 15.07 4.19 13.95
CA ILE A 348 14.79 2.75 13.89
C ILE A 348 15.37 1.98 15.09
N TYR A 349 16.46 2.48 15.72
CA TYR A 349 17.16 1.82 16.80
C TYR A 349 16.24 1.29 17.92
N PRO A 350 15.32 2.10 18.49
CA PRO A 350 14.42 1.62 19.54
C PRO A 350 13.42 0.56 19.07
N HIS A 351 13.17 0.48 17.75
CA HIS A 351 12.24 -0.51 17.19
C HIS A 351 12.93 -1.86 17.00
N LEU A 352 14.21 -1.86 16.62
CA LEU A 352 14.99 -3.09 16.46
C LEU A 352 15.18 -3.86 17.78
N ASP A 353 15.21 -3.13 18.91
CA ASP A 353 15.35 -3.69 20.24
C ASP A 353 14.05 -4.31 20.78
N ARG A 354 12.89 -3.78 20.38
CA ARG A 354 11.57 -4.18 20.91
C ARG A 354 10.90 -5.34 20.16
N LEU A 355 11.45 -5.79 19.04
CA LEU A 355 10.82 -6.77 18.15
C LEU A 355 10.81 -8.21 18.67
N ASP A 356 11.26 -8.47 19.91
CA ASP A 356 11.46 -9.82 20.42
C ASP A 356 10.37 -10.31 21.38
N ASP A 357 9.42 -9.47 21.80
CA ASP A 357 8.50 -9.77 22.91
C ASP A 357 7.01 -9.94 22.51
N ALA A 358 6.64 -9.82 21.23
CA ALA A 358 5.24 -9.86 20.84
C ALA A 358 4.76 -11.27 20.50
N GLU A 359 3.82 -11.79 21.29
CA GLU A 359 3.03 -12.98 20.98
C GLU A 359 1.86 -12.59 20.04
N THR A 360 2.13 -12.39 18.75
CA THR A 360 1.09 -12.12 17.77
C THR A 360 0.20 -13.36 17.59
N MET A 361 -1.11 -13.22 17.82
CA MET A 361 -2.08 -14.30 17.60
C MET A 361 -2.23 -14.62 16.11
N ILE A 362 -2.37 -15.90 15.80
CA ILE A 362 -2.75 -16.38 14.47
C ILE A 362 -4.24 -16.71 14.50
N VAL A 363 -5.01 -15.93 13.76
CA VAL A 363 -6.46 -16.09 13.63
C VAL A 363 -6.77 -16.70 12.26
N ALA A 364 -7.38 -17.87 12.25
CA ALA A 364 -7.75 -18.56 11.02
C ALA A 364 -9.03 -17.95 10.44
N HIS A 365 -8.93 -17.26 9.31
CA HIS A 365 -10.02 -16.57 8.62
C HIS A 365 -11.01 -17.56 8.02
N ARG A 366 -12.24 -17.59 8.54
CA ARG A 366 -13.30 -18.54 8.15
C ARG A 366 -12.87 -20.00 8.30
N GLY A 367 -11.96 -20.28 9.24
CA GLY A 367 -11.30 -21.57 9.41
C GLY A 367 -10.06 -21.73 8.52
N ALA A 368 -9.91 -22.90 7.85
CA ALA A 368 -8.82 -23.17 6.93
C ALA A 368 -9.34 -23.35 5.49
N PRO A 369 -9.63 -22.25 4.75
CA PRO A 369 -10.32 -22.31 3.47
C PRO A 369 -9.51 -22.93 2.33
N ARG A 370 -8.20 -23.15 2.51
CA ARG A 370 -7.34 -23.86 1.54
C ARG A 370 -7.53 -25.38 1.52
N VAL A 371 -8.06 -25.95 2.59
CA VAL A 371 -8.17 -27.40 2.75
C VAL A 371 -9.60 -27.87 3.05
N ALA A 372 -10.55 -26.93 3.17
CA ALA A 372 -11.97 -27.20 3.35
C ALA A 372 -12.78 -26.00 2.82
N VAL A 373 -14.11 -26.11 2.74
CA VAL A 373 -14.95 -24.94 2.39
C VAL A 373 -14.98 -23.98 3.58
N GLU A 374 -14.78 -22.69 3.32
CA GLU A 374 -14.85 -21.62 4.33
C GLU A 374 -16.14 -21.70 5.16
N ASN A 375 -16.07 -21.32 6.46
CA ASN A 375 -17.23 -21.25 7.34
C ASN A 375 -17.97 -22.59 7.52
N THR A 376 -17.23 -23.70 7.54
CA THR A 376 -17.79 -25.06 7.76
C THR A 376 -17.08 -25.79 8.88
N ILE A 377 -17.71 -26.83 9.41
CA ILE A 377 -17.11 -27.67 10.46
C ILE A 377 -15.76 -28.26 10.01
N PRO A 378 -15.60 -28.82 8.78
CA PRO A 378 -14.28 -29.26 8.33
C PRO A 378 -13.22 -28.15 8.31
N ALA A 379 -13.59 -26.89 7.99
CA ALA A 379 -12.65 -25.78 8.01
C ALA A 379 -12.23 -25.39 9.43
N LEU A 380 -13.15 -25.44 10.40
CA LEU A 380 -12.86 -25.26 11.82
C LEU A 380 -11.88 -26.35 12.32
N GLU A 381 -12.18 -27.62 12.04
CA GLU A 381 -11.35 -28.76 12.46
C GLU A 381 -9.94 -28.68 11.86
N ALA A 382 -9.85 -28.28 10.59
CA ALA A 382 -8.58 -28.11 9.91
C ALA A 382 -7.77 -26.95 10.52
N ALA A 383 -8.39 -25.80 10.81
CA ALA A 383 -7.73 -24.67 11.47
C ALA A 383 -7.19 -25.04 12.86
N HIS A 384 -7.99 -25.76 13.65
CA HIS A 384 -7.56 -26.30 14.93
C HIS A 384 -6.34 -27.24 14.78
N ALA A 385 -6.39 -28.18 13.84
CA ALA A 385 -5.29 -29.10 13.56
C ALA A 385 -4.01 -28.40 13.08
N GLN A 386 -4.14 -27.24 12.43
CA GLN A 386 -3.06 -26.38 11.99
C GLN A 386 -2.50 -25.47 13.10
N GLY A 387 -3.13 -25.47 14.29
CA GLY A 387 -2.65 -24.75 15.48
C GLY A 387 -2.96 -23.25 15.44
N ALA A 388 -4.09 -22.85 14.87
CA ALA A 388 -4.60 -21.50 14.99
C ALA A 388 -4.92 -21.17 16.45
N ASP A 389 -4.56 -19.96 16.89
CA ASP A 389 -4.87 -19.50 18.26
C ASP A 389 -6.37 -19.18 18.38
N LEU A 390 -6.96 -18.58 17.32
CA LEU A 390 -8.40 -18.32 17.21
C LEU A 390 -8.89 -18.77 15.83
N VAL A 391 -10.16 -19.18 15.75
CA VAL A 391 -10.86 -19.37 14.48
C VAL A 391 -11.89 -18.26 14.31
N GLU A 392 -11.74 -17.48 13.27
CA GLU A 392 -12.70 -16.47 12.87
C GLU A 392 -13.75 -17.11 11.96
N PHE A 393 -15.01 -16.68 12.11
CA PHE A 393 -16.11 -17.09 11.25
C PHE A 393 -17.25 -16.07 11.25
N ASP A 394 -18.03 -16.09 10.17
CA ASP A 394 -19.12 -15.16 9.92
C ASP A 394 -20.49 -15.74 10.28
N THR A 395 -21.38 -14.92 10.82
CA THR A 395 -22.76 -15.32 11.16
C THR A 395 -23.79 -14.37 10.56
N ILE A 396 -24.89 -14.95 10.07
CA ILE A 396 -26.05 -14.22 9.52
C ILE A 396 -27.32 -14.79 10.18
N GLN A 397 -28.28 -13.90 10.54
CA GLN A 397 -29.57 -14.33 11.02
C GLN A 397 -30.44 -14.85 9.88
N THR A 398 -31.14 -15.95 10.10
CA THR A 398 -32.03 -16.63 9.15
C THR A 398 -33.45 -16.05 9.16
N ALA A 399 -34.28 -16.36 8.18
CA ALA A 399 -35.66 -15.88 8.06
C ALA A 399 -36.56 -16.24 9.28
N ASP A 400 -36.26 -17.36 9.96
CA ASP A 400 -36.97 -17.81 11.16
C ASP A 400 -36.33 -17.33 12.47
N GLY A 401 -35.33 -16.41 12.35
CA GLY A 401 -34.69 -15.74 13.50
C GLY A 401 -33.65 -16.60 14.21
N ASP A 402 -33.21 -17.70 13.62
CA ASP A 402 -32.07 -18.51 14.09
C ASP A 402 -30.76 -18.00 13.45
N TRP A 403 -29.63 -18.68 13.63
CA TRP A 403 -28.34 -18.22 13.16
C TRP A 403 -27.59 -19.31 12.39
N VAL A 404 -27.04 -18.92 11.24
CA VAL A 404 -26.25 -19.78 10.35
C VAL A 404 -24.83 -19.24 10.20
N VAL A 405 -23.87 -20.13 9.99
CA VAL A 405 -22.48 -19.76 9.72
C VAL A 405 -22.29 -19.62 8.21
N MET A 406 -22.16 -18.39 7.76
CA MET A 406 -22.05 -18.03 6.33
C MET A 406 -21.51 -16.62 6.17
N HIS A 407 -20.58 -16.44 5.21
CA HIS A 407 -20.06 -15.12 4.87
C HIS A 407 -20.98 -14.36 3.92
N ASP A 408 -21.43 -15.03 2.86
CA ASP A 408 -22.12 -14.38 1.75
C ASP A 408 -23.59 -14.11 2.08
N PHE A 409 -24.05 -12.88 1.83
CA PHE A 409 -25.47 -12.58 1.89
C PHE A 409 -26.28 -13.31 0.81
N ASN A 410 -25.64 -13.70 -0.31
CA ASN A 410 -26.25 -14.45 -1.41
C ASN A 410 -25.53 -15.79 -1.61
N LEU A 411 -26.30 -16.88 -1.73
CA LEU A 411 -25.78 -18.25 -1.78
C LEU A 411 -25.21 -18.68 -3.14
N ALA A 412 -25.22 -17.78 -4.16
CA ALA A 412 -24.88 -18.16 -5.54
C ALA A 412 -23.43 -18.66 -5.67
N ARG A 413 -22.47 -18.12 -4.92
CA ARG A 413 -21.06 -18.49 -5.03
C ARG A 413 -20.77 -19.88 -4.50
N LEU A 414 -21.27 -20.19 -3.30
CA LEU A 414 -20.91 -21.43 -2.59
C LEU A 414 -21.93 -22.56 -2.79
N ALA A 415 -23.24 -22.24 -2.84
CA ALA A 415 -24.30 -23.23 -2.98
C ALA A 415 -24.96 -23.26 -4.37
N GLY A 416 -24.61 -22.33 -5.28
CA GLY A 416 -25.24 -22.24 -6.59
C GLY A 416 -26.72 -21.81 -6.56
N ASP A 417 -27.21 -21.31 -5.44
CA ASP A 417 -28.58 -20.84 -5.23
C ASP A 417 -28.63 -19.30 -5.29
N PRO A 418 -29.48 -18.67 -6.10
CA PRO A 418 -29.52 -17.22 -6.23
C PRO A 418 -30.21 -16.50 -5.05
N ARG A 419 -30.77 -17.22 -4.08
CA ARG A 419 -31.47 -16.64 -2.93
C ARG A 419 -30.48 -16.06 -1.92
N ASP A 420 -30.97 -15.07 -1.17
CA ASP A 420 -30.21 -14.51 -0.04
C ASP A 420 -30.29 -15.43 1.18
N THR A 421 -29.20 -15.49 1.93
CA THR A 421 -29.09 -16.30 3.17
C THR A 421 -30.19 -15.95 4.17
N ALA A 422 -30.44 -14.66 4.39
CA ALA A 422 -31.46 -14.17 5.35
C ALA A 422 -32.92 -14.38 4.89
N ASP A 423 -33.16 -14.84 3.66
CA ASP A 423 -34.51 -15.16 3.15
C ASP A 423 -34.91 -16.60 3.38
N LEU A 424 -34.00 -17.42 3.91
CA LEU A 424 -34.22 -18.85 4.12
C LEU A 424 -34.25 -19.20 5.62
N THR A 425 -34.99 -20.23 5.95
CA THR A 425 -35.02 -20.80 7.31
C THR A 425 -33.73 -21.58 7.61
N LEU A 426 -33.39 -21.75 8.88
CA LEU A 426 -32.25 -22.55 9.28
C LEU A 426 -32.30 -23.97 8.69
N ALA A 427 -33.48 -24.61 8.70
CA ALA A 427 -33.67 -25.94 8.18
C ALA A 427 -33.41 -26.04 6.66
N GLU A 428 -33.78 -25.01 5.88
CA GLU A 428 -33.47 -24.95 4.47
C GLU A 428 -31.96 -24.81 4.24
N LEU A 429 -31.30 -23.87 4.96
CA LEU A 429 -29.88 -23.61 4.83
C LEU A 429 -29.03 -24.83 5.20
N THR A 430 -29.28 -25.45 6.36
CA THR A 430 -28.51 -26.62 6.83
C THR A 430 -28.72 -27.88 5.98
N SER A 431 -29.78 -27.92 5.15
CA SER A 431 -29.98 -28.98 4.16
C SER A 431 -29.15 -28.81 2.88
N MET A 432 -28.50 -27.63 2.71
CA MET A 432 -27.70 -27.33 1.52
C MET A 432 -26.24 -27.74 1.70
N THR A 433 -25.59 -28.02 0.59
CA THR A 433 -24.15 -28.25 0.50
C THR A 433 -23.48 -27.07 -0.16
N VAL A 434 -22.43 -26.56 0.44
CA VAL A 434 -21.52 -25.56 -0.14
C VAL A 434 -20.33 -26.23 -0.77
N THR A 435 -19.82 -25.63 -1.86
CA THR A 435 -18.67 -26.15 -2.60
C THR A 435 -17.68 -25.04 -2.93
N ALA A 436 -16.40 -25.29 -2.72
CA ALA A 436 -15.30 -24.39 -3.12
C ALA A 436 -14.04 -25.22 -3.36
N ASP A 437 -13.28 -24.91 -4.40
CA ASP A 437 -11.97 -25.50 -4.72
C ASP A 437 -11.90 -27.05 -4.71
N GLY A 438 -13.02 -27.69 -5.02
CA GLY A 438 -13.16 -29.16 -5.06
C GLY A 438 -13.52 -29.80 -3.72
N PHE A 439 -13.73 -29.02 -2.68
CA PHE A 439 -14.26 -29.45 -1.39
C PHE A 439 -15.77 -29.24 -1.34
N GLU A 440 -16.44 -29.99 -0.49
CA GLU A 440 -17.87 -29.86 -0.21
C GLU A 440 -18.17 -30.09 1.26
N ALA A 441 -19.12 -29.37 1.81
CA ALA A 441 -19.58 -29.50 3.18
C ALA A 441 -21.02 -28.99 3.35
N PRO A 442 -21.79 -29.47 4.34
CA PRO A 442 -23.06 -28.85 4.69
C PRO A 442 -22.84 -27.47 5.30
N ILE A 443 -23.81 -26.57 5.15
CA ILE A 443 -23.85 -25.28 5.86
C ILE A 443 -24.17 -25.57 7.33
N PRO A 444 -23.32 -25.18 8.30
CA PRO A 444 -23.59 -25.43 9.71
C PRO A 444 -24.49 -24.36 10.32
N SER A 445 -25.33 -24.74 11.30
CA SER A 445 -25.93 -23.78 12.22
C SER A 445 -24.84 -23.17 13.13
N LEU A 446 -25.10 -21.97 13.68
CA LEU A 446 -24.24 -21.38 14.73
C LEU A 446 -24.04 -22.36 15.88
N ARG A 447 -25.13 -23.00 16.37
CA ARG A 447 -25.10 -23.96 17.47
C ARG A 447 -24.15 -25.13 17.19
N GLU A 448 -24.23 -25.73 16.01
CA GLU A 448 -23.36 -26.86 15.66
C GLU A 448 -21.90 -26.45 15.60
N PHE A 449 -21.62 -25.27 15.03
CA PHE A 449 -20.27 -24.79 14.87
C PHE A 449 -19.61 -24.47 16.22
N VAL A 450 -20.29 -23.70 17.08
CA VAL A 450 -19.71 -23.32 18.40
C VAL A 450 -19.61 -24.53 19.35
N ARG A 451 -20.56 -25.48 19.30
CA ARG A 451 -20.45 -26.73 20.01
C ARG A 451 -19.22 -27.52 19.60
N ARG A 452 -18.98 -27.60 18.28
CA ARG A 452 -17.80 -28.31 17.78
C ARG A 452 -16.50 -27.62 18.19
N ALA A 453 -16.45 -26.28 18.15
CA ALA A 453 -15.31 -25.52 18.64
C ALA A 453 -15.06 -25.76 20.13
N HIS A 454 -16.12 -25.77 20.96
CA HIS A 454 -16.04 -26.10 22.40
C HIS A 454 -15.47 -27.51 22.63
N GLU A 455 -15.95 -28.52 21.89
CA GLU A 455 -15.44 -29.91 21.98
C GLU A 455 -13.94 -29.99 21.62
N LEU A 456 -13.45 -29.17 20.72
CA LEU A 456 -12.05 -29.09 20.32
C LEU A 456 -11.20 -28.27 21.29
N GLY A 457 -11.82 -27.47 22.17
CA GLY A 457 -11.11 -26.45 22.97
C GLY A 457 -10.56 -25.30 22.13
N GLN A 458 -11.23 -24.98 21.02
CA GLN A 458 -10.82 -23.94 20.10
C GLN A 458 -11.49 -22.62 20.42
N ASP A 459 -10.70 -21.60 20.68
CA ASP A 459 -11.19 -20.24 20.90
C ASP A 459 -11.65 -19.60 19.58
N LEU A 460 -12.64 -18.70 19.66
CA LEU A 460 -13.38 -18.17 18.52
C LEU A 460 -13.30 -16.64 18.44
N LEU A 461 -13.27 -16.12 17.21
CA LEU A 461 -13.55 -14.72 16.87
C LEU A 461 -14.79 -14.71 15.98
N ILE A 462 -15.91 -14.20 16.48
CA ILE A 462 -17.22 -14.34 15.85
C ILE A 462 -17.64 -13.02 15.20
N GLU A 463 -17.82 -13.03 13.87
CA GLU A 463 -18.38 -11.87 13.15
C GLU A 463 -19.91 -11.94 13.10
N ILE A 464 -20.57 -10.88 13.60
CA ILE A 464 -21.99 -10.67 13.38
C ILE A 464 -22.17 -9.77 12.17
N LYS A 465 -22.78 -10.32 11.10
CA LYS A 465 -23.02 -9.62 9.83
C LYS A 465 -24.50 -9.26 9.71
N PRO A 466 -24.87 -7.98 9.90
CA PRO A 466 -26.24 -7.56 9.73
C PRO A 466 -26.63 -7.55 8.25
N SER A 467 -27.71 -8.24 7.91
CA SER A 467 -28.32 -8.29 6.58
C SER A 467 -29.33 -7.15 6.34
N GLY A 468 -29.73 -6.48 7.42
CA GLY A 468 -30.84 -5.49 7.43
C GLY A 468 -32.22 -6.14 7.52
N LYS A 469 -32.30 -7.44 7.79
CA LYS A 469 -33.54 -8.22 7.96
C LYS A 469 -33.66 -8.85 9.34
N GLU A 470 -32.80 -8.46 10.28
CA GLU A 470 -32.76 -9.00 11.64
C GLU A 470 -34.07 -8.73 12.39
N THR A 471 -34.41 -9.66 13.28
CA THR A 471 -35.48 -9.46 14.25
C THR A 471 -35.06 -8.48 15.34
N ASP A 472 -36.03 -7.82 16.01
CA ASP A 472 -35.72 -6.85 17.08
C ASP A 472 -34.94 -7.48 18.24
N ASP A 473 -35.05 -8.79 18.45
CA ASP A 473 -34.40 -9.59 19.50
C ASP A 473 -33.19 -10.41 18.98
N TYR A 474 -32.54 -9.96 17.87
CA TYR A 474 -31.49 -10.76 17.19
C TYR A 474 -30.28 -11.06 18.10
N LEU A 475 -29.83 -10.08 18.89
CA LEU A 475 -28.69 -10.29 19.79
C LEU A 475 -29.04 -11.20 20.98
N GLU A 476 -30.26 -11.05 21.54
CA GLU A 476 -30.73 -11.96 22.60
C GLU A 476 -30.73 -13.42 22.13
N ARG A 477 -31.24 -13.67 20.92
CA ARG A 477 -31.24 -15.00 20.31
C ARG A 477 -29.83 -15.51 20.05
N PHE A 478 -28.97 -14.64 19.52
CA PHE A 478 -27.57 -14.96 19.25
C PHE A 478 -26.86 -15.41 20.54
N PHE A 479 -26.89 -14.59 21.56
CA PHE A 479 -26.22 -14.90 22.82
C PHE A 479 -26.87 -16.03 23.59
N ALA A 480 -28.18 -16.28 23.45
CA ALA A 480 -28.80 -17.47 24.05
C ALA A 480 -28.20 -18.78 23.55
N ILE A 481 -27.87 -18.87 22.25
CA ILE A 481 -27.18 -20.02 21.67
C ILE A 481 -25.79 -20.19 22.29
N LEU A 482 -25.01 -19.11 22.39
CA LEU A 482 -23.65 -19.15 22.91
C LEU A 482 -23.60 -19.46 24.42
N ASP A 483 -24.55 -18.92 25.18
CA ASP A 483 -24.70 -19.19 26.61
C ASP A 483 -25.04 -20.68 26.87
N GLU A 484 -25.96 -21.25 26.08
CA GLU A 484 -26.34 -22.66 26.16
C GLU A 484 -25.16 -23.59 25.81
N GLU A 485 -24.31 -23.21 24.87
CA GLU A 485 -23.12 -23.99 24.50
C GLU A 485 -21.88 -23.65 25.35
N GLY A 486 -21.98 -22.65 26.24
CA GLY A 486 -20.94 -22.32 27.23
C GLY A 486 -19.71 -21.61 26.64
N VAL A 487 -19.84 -20.94 25.51
CA VAL A 487 -18.71 -20.32 24.79
C VAL A 487 -18.72 -18.79 24.81
N THR A 488 -19.71 -18.14 25.43
CA THR A 488 -19.88 -16.70 25.41
C THR A 488 -18.67 -15.94 25.97
N GLU A 489 -18.11 -16.39 27.09
CA GLU A 489 -17.02 -15.68 27.78
C GLU A 489 -15.63 -16.00 27.21
N SER A 490 -15.46 -17.12 26.53
CA SER A 490 -14.20 -17.53 25.90
C SER A 490 -14.06 -17.02 24.47
N SER A 491 -15.14 -16.47 23.88
CA SER A 491 -15.14 -15.97 22.51
C SER A 491 -14.85 -14.47 22.46
N LEU A 492 -14.19 -14.03 21.38
CA LEU A 492 -14.11 -12.64 20.96
C LEU A 492 -15.18 -12.38 19.90
N TYR A 493 -15.60 -11.14 19.78
CA TYR A 493 -16.65 -10.72 18.84
C TYR A 493 -16.15 -9.57 17.98
N HIS A 494 -16.65 -9.45 16.77
CA HIS A 494 -16.42 -8.27 15.96
C HIS A 494 -17.53 -8.05 14.93
N SER A 495 -17.59 -6.87 14.34
CA SER A 495 -18.50 -6.54 13.25
C SER A 495 -17.97 -5.37 12.41
N LEU A 496 -18.35 -5.34 11.12
CA LEU A 496 -18.21 -4.16 10.26
C LEU A 496 -19.20 -3.05 10.64
N SER A 497 -20.30 -3.38 11.32
CA SER A 497 -21.31 -2.43 11.74
C SER A 497 -20.98 -1.82 13.10
N ALA A 498 -20.77 -0.49 13.11
CA ALA A 498 -20.55 0.25 14.35
C ALA A 498 -21.76 0.16 15.30
N ASP A 499 -22.98 0.06 14.77
CA ASP A 499 -24.22 -0.09 15.55
C ASP A 499 -24.25 -1.45 16.23
N VAL A 500 -23.93 -2.55 15.53
CA VAL A 500 -23.86 -3.90 16.10
C VAL A 500 -22.80 -3.97 17.22
N VAL A 501 -21.65 -3.33 17.04
CA VAL A 501 -20.61 -3.23 18.08
C VAL A 501 -21.14 -2.51 19.32
N ALA A 502 -21.84 -1.38 19.13
CA ALA A 502 -22.42 -0.60 20.23
C ALA A 502 -23.53 -1.38 20.95
N ASP A 503 -24.39 -2.05 20.20
CA ASP A 503 -25.51 -2.84 20.76
C ASP A 503 -25.02 -4.04 21.56
N GLN A 504 -24.00 -4.77 21.08
CA GLN A 504 -23.35 -5.86 21.83
C GLN A 504 -22.82 -5.36 23.18
N LEU A 505 -22.10 -4.24 23.17
CA LEU A 505 -21.52 -3.65 24.39
C LEU A 505 -22.58 -3.03 25.32
N ALA A 506 -23.68 -2.51 24.77
CA ALA A 506 -24.80 -2.04 25.57
C ALA A 506 -25.52 -3.18 26.27
N MET A 507 -25.69 -4.31 25.58
CA MET A 507 -26.31 -5.52 26.14
C MET A 507 -25.40 -6.23 27.14
N ARG A 508 -24.11 -6.37 26.81
CA ARG A 508 -23.11 -7.13 27.58
C ARG A 508 -21.78 -6.38 27.66
N PRO A 509 -21.64 -5.41 28.60
CA PRO A 509 -20.47 -4.53 28.68
C PRO A 509 -19.13 -5.23 28.99
N TRP A 510 -19.17 -6.49 29.42
CA TRP A 510 -17.99 -7.28 29.76
C TRP A 510 -17.41 -8.06 28.59
N LEU A 511 -18.08 -8.11 27.43
CA LEU A 511 -17.58 -8.78 26.24
C LEU A 511 -16.39 -8.06 25.66
N THR A 512 -15.50 -8.81 25.03
CA THR A 512 -14.41 -8.27 24.22
C THR A 512 -14.87 -8.18 22.76
N VAL A 513 -15.22 -6.97 22.34
CA VAL A 513 -15.79 -6.69 21.02
C VAL A 513 -14.84 -5.84 20.20
N GLY A 514 -14.59 -6.23 18.95
CA GLY A 514 -13.80 -5.53 17.96
C GLY A 514 -14.65 -4.79 16.93
N TYR A 515 -14.07 -3.76 16.32
CA TYR A 515 -14.65 -3.05 15.19
C TYR A 515 -13.83 -3.28 13.93
N ILE A 516 -14.45 -3.85 12.89
CA ILE A 516 -13.80 -4.14 11.61
C ILE A 516 -13.79 -2.88 10.75
N VAL A 517 -12.64 -2.53 10.23
CA VAL A 517 -12.42 -1.35 9.40
C VAL A 517 -11.79 -1.77 8.08
N SER A 518 -12.60 -1.88 7.04
CA SER A 518 -12.17 -2.29 5.71
C SER A 518 -11.34 -1.22 4.97
N VAL A 519 -11.65 0.06 5.20
CA VAL A 519 -10.89 1.20 4.64
C VAL A 519 -10.73 2.25 5.72
N ASN A 520 -9.49 2.63 6.02
CA ASN A 520 -9.18 3.69 6.98
C ASN A 520 -7.98 4.52 6.52
N VAL A 521 -8.14 5.83 6.52
CA VAL A 521 -7.06 6.79 6.28
C VAL A 521 -7.09 7.85 7.37
N GLY A 522 -6.01 8.00 8.09
CA GLY A 522 -5.88 8.96 9.18
C GLY A 522 -5.67 8.30 10.53
N GLY A 523 -6.34 8.80 11.57
CA GLY A 523 -6.19 8.32 12.93
C GLY A 523 -7.03 7.08 13.25
N LEU A 524 -7.09 6.74 14.53
CA LEU A 524 -7.93 5.67 15.04
C LEU A 524 -9.42 6.04 14.88
N PRO A 525 -10.27 5.15 14.32
CA PRO A 525 -11.71 5.36 14.29
C PRO A 525 -12.30 5.49 15.69
N GLU A 526 -13.29 6.36 15.84
CA GLU A 526 -14.06 6.45 17.08
C GLU A 526 -14.97 5.24 17.23
N THR A 527 -14.70 4.43 18.23
CA THR A 527 -15.47 3.21 18.51
C THR A 527 -15.40 2.86 20.01
N PRO A 528 -16.48 2.33 20.60
CA PRO A 528 -16.45 1.79 21.96
C PRO A 528 -15.72 0.44 22.05
N ALA A 529 -15.38 -0.20 20.92
CA ALA A 529 -14.73 -1.50 20.86
C ALA A 529 -13.40 -1.55 21.61
N GLN A 530 -13.03 -2.72 22.14
CA GLN A 530 -11.78 -2.95 22.85
C GLN A 530 -10.61 -3.20 21.90
N PHE A 531 -10.87 -3.62 20.66
CA PHE A 531 -9.86 -3.75 19.63
C PHE A 531 -10.41 -3.33 18.26
N VAL A 532 -9.52 -3.07 17.31
CA VAL A 532 -9.86 -2.80 15.92
C VAL A 532 -9.28 -3.87 15.02
N VAL A 533 -10.01 -4.22 13.97
CA VAL A 533 -9.61 -5.21 12.97
C VAL A 533 -9.48 -4.48 11.65
N VAL A 534 -8.23 -4.21 11.23
CA VAL A 534 -7.96 -3.34 10.09
C VAL A 534 -7.48 -4.11 8.88
N GLU A 535 -7.97 -3.71 7.72
CA GLU A 535 -7.49 -4.28 6.46
C GLU A 535 -6.02 -3.89 6.22
N GLU A 536 -5.22 -4.79 5.67
CA GLU A 536 -3.77 -4.66 5.53
C GLU A 536 -3.36 -3.35 4.84
N TRP A 537 -4.09 -2.91 3.82
CA TRP A 537 -3.86 -1.64 3.14
C TRP A 537 -4.07 -0.41 4.05
N SER A 538 -4.95 -0.52 5.01
CA SER A 538 -5.29 0.53 5.98
C SER A 538 -4.33 0.58 7.17
N TYR A 539 -3.55 -0.47 7.38
CA TYR A 539 -2.63 -0.57 8.50
C TYR A 539 -1.44 0.40 8.35
N THR A 540 -1.13 1.08 9.45
CA THR A 540 0.10 1.86 9.61
C THR A 540 0.61 1.71 11.05
N ALA A 541 1.93 1.85 11.26
CA ALA A 541 2.50 1.87 12.62
C ALA A 541 1.92 3.00 13.48
N ASP A 542 1.58 4.15 12.88
CA ASP A 542 0.92 5.26 13.58
C ASP A 542 -0.49 4.88 14.05
N LEU A 543 -1.24 4.14 13.23
CA LEU A 543 -2.58 3.64 13.61
C LEU A 543 -2.48 2.64 14.76
N ARG A 544 -1.54 1.70 14.70
CA ARG A 544 -1.25 0.75 15.78
C ARG A 544 -0.91 1.48 17.09
N ASN A 545 0.03 2.43 17.03
CA ASN A 545 0.42 3.18 18.22
C ASN A 545 -0.77 3.96 18.80
N ALA A 546 -1.60 4.57 17.95
CA ALA A 546 -2.82 5.25 18.37
C ALA A 546 -3.85 4.29 19.02
N ALA A 547 -3.96 3.05 18.54
CA ALA A 547 -4.81 2.03 19.15
C ALA A 547 -4.30 1.68 20.55
N TRP A 548 -3.01 1.39 20.69
CA TRP A 548 -2.41 1.07 22.00
C TRP A 548 -2.43 2.24 22.98
N ASP A 549 -2.18 3.46 22.52
CA ASP A 549 -2.29 4.68 23.35
C ASP A 549 -3.73 4.87 23.88
N ALA A 550 -4.72 4.39 23.11
CA ALA A 550 -6.12 4.37 23.51
C ALA A 550 -6.52 3.12 24.34
N GLY A 551 -5.56 2.23 24.66
CA GLY A 551 -5.81 0.97 25.37
C GLY A 551 -6.59 -0.06 24.57
N LYS A 552 -6.47 -0.04 23.23
CA LYS A 552 -7.16 -0.95 22.31
C LYS A 552 -6.17 -1.88 21.62
N GLY A 553 -6.60 -3.14 21.40
CA GLY A 553 -5.89 -4.08 20.55
C GLY A 553 -6.02 -3.73 19.06
N ILE A 554 -5.12 -4.31 18.24
CA ILE A 554 -5.18 -4.19 16.79
C ILE A 554 -4.88 -5.54 16.11
N LEU A 555 -5.81 -6.01 15.28
CA LEU A 555 -5.64 -7.17 14.41
C LEU A 555 -5.57 -6.70 12.96
N VAL A 556 -4.81 -7.41 12.12
CA VAL A 556 -4.67 -7.10 10.69
C VAL A 556 -5.22 -8.22 9.83
N TRP A 557 -6.02 -7.91 8.81
CA TRP A 557 -6.66 -8.84 7.87
C TRP A 557 -6.60 -8.36 6.43
N THR A 558 -6.60 -9.21 5.39
CA THR A 558 -6.30 -10.63 5.43
C THR A 558 -4.84 -10.82 5.03
N VAL A 559 -4.01 -11.33 5.93
CA VAL A 559 -2.56 -11.44 5.74
C VAL A 559 -2.24 -12.83 5.20
N ASN A 560 -2.03 -12.95 3.88
CA ASN A 560 -1.80 -14.22 3.20
C ASN A 560 -0.40 -14.37 2.60
N GLU A 561 0.36 -13.27 2.48
CA GLU A 561 1.71 -13.30 1.94
C GLU A 561 2.73 -13.60 3.05
N PRO A 562 3.61 -14.61 2.90
CA PRO A 562 4.60 -14.96 3.94
C PRO A 562 5.48 -13.79 4.38
N ALA A 563 5.93 -12.94 3.43
CA ALA A 563 6.72 -11.75 3.76
C ALA A 563 5.94 -10.74 4.62
N ALA A 564 4.62 -10.59 4.38
CA ALA A 564 3.75 -9.76 5.20
C ALA A 564 3.53 -10.41 6.59
N MET A 565 3.31 -11.73 6.65
CA MET A 565 3.20 -12.46 7.92
C MET A 565 4.45 -12.23 8.78
N ARG A 566 5.66 -12.45 8.26
CA ARG A 566 6.92 -12.19 8.99
C ARG A 566 7.01 -10.75 9.49
N THR A 567 6.58 -9.78 8.69
CA THR A 567 6.59 -8.38 9.13
C THR A 567 5.69 -8.16 10.34
N TYR A 568 4.43 -8.62 10.31
CA TYR A 568 3.50 -8.44 11.43
C TYR A 568 3.85 -9.31 12.64
N LEU A 569 4.50 -10.45 12.42
CA LEU A 569 5.04 -11.30 13.51
C LEU A 569 6.27 -10.67 14.18
N ARG A 570 7.04 -9.84 13.47
CA ARG A 570 8.14 -9.06 14.04
C ARG A 570 7.72 -7.68 14.52
N GLU A 571 6.74 -7.06 13.88
CA GLU A 571 6.12 -5.85 14.39
C GLU A 571 5.07 -6.25 15.45
N PRO A 572 5.05 -5.63 16.63
CA PRO A 572 4.05 -5.98 17.62
C PRO A 572 2.66 -5.53 17.14
N VAL A 573 1.86 -6.48 16.66
CA VAL A 573 0.40 -6.39 16.49
C VAL A 573 -0.21 -7.48 17.35
N ASP A 574 -1.45 -7.29 17.82
CA ASP A 574 -2.08 -8.26 18.72
C ASP A 574 -2.48 -9.54 17.98
N GLY A 575 -2.74 -9.48 16.67
CA GLY A 575 -3.01 -10.67 15.85
C GLY A 575 -3.05 -10.39 14.36
N ILE A 576 -2.85 -11.47 13.58
CA ILE A 576 -3.06 -11.50 12.13
C ILE A 576 -4.17 -12.48 11.78
N ILE A 577 -5.09 -12.08 10.91
CA ILE A 577 -6.17 -12.92 10.39
C ILE A 577 -5.74 -13.38 8.99
N SER A 578 -5.69 -14.72 8.79
CA SER A 578 -5.14 -15.32 7.56
C SER A 578 -5.96 -16.50 7.07
N ASP A 579 -6.03 -16.67 5.74
CA ASP A 579 -6.56 -17.89 5.09
C ASP A 579 -5.57 -19.06 5.17
N LEU A 580 -4.36 -18.84 5.69
CA LEU A 580 -3.22 -19.75 5.71
C LEU A 580 -2.67 -19.93 7.14
N PRO A 581 -3.46 -20.43 8.09
CA PRO A 581 -3.00 -20.54 9.49
C PRO A 581 -1.80 -21.48 9.66
N ASP A 582 -1.66 -22.51 8.83
CA ASP A 582 -0.49 -23.40 8.77
C ASP A 582 0.79 -22.67 8.41
N VAL A 583 0.74 -21.85 7.33
CA VAL A 583 1.86 -21.03 6.89
C VAL A 583 2.20 -19.98 7.95
N ALA A 584 1.20 -19.27 8.48
CA ALA A 584 1.40 -18.28 9.54
C ALA A 584 2.05 -18.91 10.79
N GLY A 585 1.66 -20.13 11.15
CA GLY A 585 2.27 -20.90 12.23
C GLY A 585 3.73 -21.30 11.94
N GLU A 586 4.06 -21.62 10.69
CA GLU A 586 5.45 -21.88 10.28
C GLU A 586 6.30 -20.62 10.34
N GLU A 587 5.83 -19.53 9.76
CA GLU A 587 6.52 -18.23 9.78
C GLU A 587 6.72 -17.73 11.23
N ARG A 588 5.73 -17.92 12.13
CA ARG A 588 5.87 -17.58 13.55
C ARG A 588 7.00 -18.40 14.21
N ARG A 589 7.09 -19.70 13.94
CA ARG A 589 8.19 -20.53 14.45
C ARG A 589 9.55 -20.10 13.92
N GLU A 590 9.65 -19.74 12.64
CA GLU A 590 10.88 -19.24 12.04
C GLU A 590 11.31 -17.89 12.63
N VAL A 591 10.38 -16.95 12.79
CA VAL A 591 10.63 -15.64 13.40
C VAL A 591 11.12 -15.77 14.83
N VAL A 592 10.53 -16.69 15.62
CA VAL A 592 10.96 -16.97 17.01
C VAL A 592 12.32 -17.65 17.06
N ALA A 593 12.63 -18.53 16.09
CA ALA A 593 13.90 -19.26 16.01
C ALA A 593 15.07 -18.38 15.55
N ASP A 594 14.82 -17.44 14.64
CA ASP A 594 15.83 -16.50 14.11
C ASP A 594 15.50 -15.04 14.43
N ARG A 595 16.06 -14.58 15.55
CA ARG A 595 15.93 -13.20 16.05
C ARG A 595 17.07 -12.30 15.59
N SER A 596 17.97 -12.78 14.71
CA SER A 596 19.10 -12.01 14.24
C SER A 596 18.65 -10.74 13.52
N LEU A 597 19.48 -9.70 13.60
CA LEU A 597 19.24 -8.45 12.88
C LEU A 597 19.28 -8.64 11.37
N THR A 598 20.06 -9.61 10.91
CA THR A 598 20.08 -10.01 9.48
C THR A 598 18.73 -10.53 9.02
N ALA A 599 18.07 -11.39 9.80
CA ALA A 599 16.72 -11.88 9.48
C ALA A 599 15.69 -10.73 9.50
N LYS A 600 15.74 -9.87 10.51
CA LYS A 600 14.87 -8.68 10.60
C LYS A 600 15.02 -7.75 9.39
N LEU A 601 16.25 -7.48 8.98
CA LEU A 601 16.53 -6.65 7.78
C LEU A 601 16.10 -7.36 6.50
N TRP A 602 16.32 -8.68 6.40
CA TRP A 602 15.87 -9.47 5.25
C TRP A 602 14.35 -9.40 5.09
N ASP A 603 13.60 -9.61 6.15
CA ASP A 603 12.13 -9.58 6.11
C ASP A 603 11.60 -8.19 5.71
N ALA A 604 12.22 -7.12 6.22
CA ALA A 604 11.88 -5.77 5.81
C ALA A 604 12.18 -5.49 4.32
N LEU A 605 13.26 -6.04 3.77
CA LEU A 605 13.59 -5.92 2.34
C LEU A 605 12.71 -6.81 1.47
N ASP A 606 12.40 -8.02 1.91
CA ASP A 606 11.54 -8.98 1.20
C ASP A 606 10.12 -8.40 1.03
N ARG A 607 9.58 -7.77 2.07
CA ARG A 607 8.30 -7.05 1.98
C ARG A 607 8.33 -5.94 0.95
N LEU A 608 9.42 -5.17 0.86
CA LEU A 608 9.54 -4.11 -0.16
C LEU A 608 9.53 -4.67 -1.59
N ILE A 609 10.03 -5.89 -1.78
CA ILE A 609 10.04 -6.60 -3.06
C ILE A 609 8.65 -7.19 -3.36
N ALA A 610 7.99 -7.77 -2.36
CA ALA A 610 6.67 -8.40 -2.50
C ALA A 610 5.54 -7.39 -2.80
N ILE A 611 5.66 -6.14 -2.31
CA ILE A 611 4.69 -5.06 -2.56
C ILE A 611 4.94 -4.36 -3.91
N GLY A 612 6.08 -4.56 -4.55
CA GLY A 612 6.42 -4.02 -5.88
C GLY A 612 5.85 -4.88 -6.99
#